data_03f3bede0afba5b041fd85c9ad4f246e
#
_entry.id   03f3bede0afba5b041fd85c9ad4f246e
#
_cell.length_a   1.000
_cell.length_b   1.000
_cell.length_c   1.000
_cell.angle_alpha   90.00
_cell.angle_beta   90.00
_cell.angle_gamma   90.00
#
_symmetry.space_group_name_H-M   'P 1'
#
loop_
_entity.id
_entity.type
_entity.pdbx_description
1 polymer ?
#
loop_
_entity_poly.entity_id
_entity_poly.type
_entity_poly.pdbx_seq_one_letter_code
_entity_poly.pdbx_strand_id
1 'polypeptide(L)'
;AVAYPDTCIGTDSHTTMVNGLGVLGWGVGGIEAEAVMLAQPYYMLVPEVVGVKLSGRLPEGTTATDLVLSITEMLRGIGVVEKFVEFFGPGLDDLPLADRATISNMSPEYGATCGLFPVDDQTLSYLKTTGRSDEQVDLVEAYFRAQGMFRTSDSPDPEYTTTVEFDLATVESSMAGPKRPQD
;
A
#
# COMPACT_ATOMS: atom_id res chain seq x y z
N ALA A 1 16.84 0.41 23.65
CA ALA A 1 15.65 0.22 22.79
C ALA A 1 16.12 0.14 21.35
N VAL A 2 15.44 -0.64 20.54
CA VAL A 2 15.67 -0.76 19.09
C VAL A 2 14.39 -0.32 18.40
N ALA A 3 14.50 0.52 17.37
CA ALA A 3 13.39 0.91 16.52
C ALA A 3 13.63 0.39 15.09
N TYR A 4 12.61 -0.15 14.46
CA TYR A 4 12.64 -0.64 13.08
C TYR A 4 11.21 -0.58 12.50
N PRO A 5 11.03 -0.54 11.17
CA PRO A 5 9.71 -0.61 10.56
C PRO A 5 9.01 -1.92 10.93
N ASP A 6 7.71 -1.84 11.20
CA ASP A 6 6.91 -3.03 11.51
C ASP A 6 6.60 -3.83 10.25
N THR A 7 6.40 -5.14 10.42
CA THR A 7 5.94 -6.06 9.37
C THR A 7 4.79 -6.90 9.89
N CYS A 8 3.91 -7.35 9.02
CA CYS A 8 2.74 -8.12 9.39
C CYS A 8 2.58 -9.33 8.46
N ILE A 9 2.54 -10.52 9.03
CA ILE A 9 2.17 -11.76 8.34
C ILE A 9 0.88 -12.28 8.96
N GLY A 10 -0.12 -12.54 8.15
CA GLY A 10 -1.41 -13.02 8.62
C GLY A 10 -2.06 -14.03 7.68
N THR A 11 -2.97 -14.83 8.22
CA THR A 11 -3.74 -15.82 7.46
C THR A 11 -4.96 -15.22 6.77
N ASP A 12 -5.28 -13.98 7.07
CA ASP A 12 -6.43 -13.26 6.50
C ASP A 12 -6.05 -12.65 5.14
N SER A 13 -6.95 -12.76 4.15
CA SER A 13 -6.77 -12.15 2.82
C SER A 13 -6.69 -10.62 2.87
N HIS A 14 -7.17 -10.00 3.96
CA HIS A 14 -7.13 -8.55 4.18
C HIS A 14 -5.89 -8.08 4.96
N THR A 15 -4.96 -8.97 5.30
CA THR A 15 -3.68 -8.61 5.96
C THR A 15 -2.94 -7.52 5.18
N THR A 16 -3.02 -7.54 3.87
CA THR A 16 -2.39 -6.55 2.99
C THR A 16 -2.87 -5.11 3.20
N MET A 17 -4.01 -4.90 3.87
CA MET A 17 -4.53 -3.56 4.17
C MET A 17 -3.56 -2.69 4.98
N VAL A 18 -2.70 -3.30 5.81
CA VAL A 18 -1.71 -2.58 6.63
C VAL A 18 -0.65 -1.85 5.81
N ASN A 19 -0.46 -2.25 4.54
CA ASN A 19 0.48 -1.57 3.64
C ASN A 19 0.06 -0.13 3.34
N GLY A 20 -1.22 0.20 3.45
CA GLY A 20 -1.71 1.58 3.37
C GLY A 20 -1.18 2.47 4.48
N LEU A 21 -0.77 1.88 5.60
CA LEU A 21 -0.14 2.56 6.75
C LEU A 21 1.39 2.63 6.64
N GLY A 22 1.98 2.06 5.61
CA GLY A 22 3.44 1.93 5.48
C GLY A 22 4.03 0.76 6.27
N VAL A 23 3.19 -0.18 6.69
CA VAL A 23 3.61 -1.46 7.31
C VAL A 23 3.64 -2.53 6.24
N LEU A 24 4.79 -3.16 6.01
CA LEU A 24 4.91 -4.23 5.03
C LEU A 24 4.18 -5.48 5.55
N GLY A 25 3.09 -5.84 4.88
CA GLY A 25 2.25 -6.95 5.28
C GLY A 25 1.70 -7.74 4.10
N TRP A 26 1.58 -9.06 4.29
CA TRP A 26 0.97 -9.94 3.29
C TRP A 26 0.30 -11.16 3.92
N GLY A 27 -0.61 -11.77 3.15
CA GLY A 27 -1.29 -12.99 3.55
C GLY A 27 -0.44 -14.23 3.27
N VAL A 28 -0.49 -15.20 4.19
CA VAL A 28 0.17 -16.51 4.07
C VAL A 28 -0.80 -17.63 4.45
N GLY A 29 -0.44 -18.86 4.16
CA GLY A 29 -1.16 -20.03 4.65
C GLY A 29 -0.99 -20.25 6.16
N GLY A 30 -1.83 -21.10 6.74
CA GLY A 30 -1.82 -21.38 8.19
C GLY A 30 -0.48 -21.95 8.68
N ILE A 31 0.14 -22.81 7.89
CA ILE A 31 1.43 -23.45 8.26
C ILE A 31 2.55 -22.41 8.31
N GLU A 32 2.60 -21.49 7.38
CA GLU A 32 3.58 -20.40 7.37
C GLU A 32 3.37 -19.46 8.56
N ALA A 33 2.11 -19.13 8.88
CA ALA A 33 1.80 -18.30 10.04
C ALA A 33 2.21 -18.99 11.37
N GLU A 34 1.95 -20.29 11.50
CA GLU A 34 2.39 -21.08 12.66
C GLU A 34 3.92 -21.10 12.78
N ALA A 35 4.64 -21.26 11.67
CA ALA A 35 6.09 -21.25 11.66
C ALA A 35 6.64 -19.89 12.17
N VAL A 36 6.06 -18.78 11.72
CA VAL A 36 6.45 -17.43 12.17
C VAL A 36 6.14 -17.24 13.66
N MET A 37 4.98 -17.69 14.15
CA MET A 37 4.64 -17.63 15.58
C MET A 37 5.59 -18.45 16.45
N LEU A 38 6.17 -19.52 15.90
CA LEU A 38 7.20 -20.32 16.54
C LEU A 38 8.63 -19.76 16.35
N ALA A 39 8.75 -18.52 15.89
CA ALA A 39 10.02 -17.85 15.61
C ALA A 39 10.91 -18.58 14.58
N GLN A 40 10.30 -19.31 13.66
CA GLN A 40 11.01 -19.87 12.51
C GLN A 40 11.15 -18.81 11.42
N PRO A 41 12.29 -18.79 10.69
CA PRO A 41 12.50 -17.81 9.64
C PRO A 41 11.56 -18.10 8.45
N TYR A 42 10.98 -17.03 7.92
CA TYR A 42 10.25 -17.07 6.65
C TYR A 42 11.19 -16.73 5.49
N TYR A 43 11.30 -17.61 4.52
CA TYR A 43 12.16 -17.43 3.36
C TYR A 43 11.33 -17.01 2.16
N MET A 44 11.71 -15.90 1.52
CA MET A 44 11.14 -15.50 0.24
C MET A 44 12.24 -15.10 -0.73
N LEU A 45 12.00 -15.29 -2.02
CA LEU A 45 12.84 -14.71 -3.05
C LEU A 45 12.69 -13.19 -3.03
N VAL A 46 13.77 -12.47 -3.35
CA VAL A 46 13.68 -11.01 -3.50
C VAL A 46 12.71 -10.71 -4.65
N PRO A 47 11.57 -10.05 -4.36
CA PRO A 47 10.55 -9.83 -5.38
C PRO A 47 10.96 -8.74 -6.37
N GLU A 48 10.42 -8.81 -7.58
CA GLU A 48 10.36 -7.64 -8.43
C GLU A 48 9.40 -6.61 -7.84
N VAL A 49 9.72 -5.33 -7.98
CA VAL A 49 8.87 -4.24 -7.51
C VAL A 49 8.36 -3.44 -8.70
N VAL A 50 7.04 -3.29 -8.76
CA VAL A 50 6.35 -2.44 -9.73
C VAL A 50 5.96 -1.14 -9.04
N GLY A 51 6.55 -0.03 -9.46
CA GLY A 51 6.19 1.30 -8.99
C GLY A 51 4.98 1.85 -9.76
N VAL A 52 3.95 2.28 -9.04
CA VAL A 52 2.79 2.96 -9.63
C VAL A 52 2.85 4.43 -9.27
N LYS A 53 3.15 5.26 -10.28
CA LYS A 53 3.18 6.72 -10.12
C LYS A 53 1.78 7.28 -10.22
N LEU A 54 1.26 7.77 -9.12
CA LEU A 54 -0.04 8.43 -9.05
C LEU A 54 0.12 9.93 -9.33
N SER A 55 -0.70 10.46 -10.23
CA SER A 55 -0.77 11.88 -10.56
C SER A 55 -2.23 12.36 -10.58
N GLY A 56 -2.43 13.67 -10.65
CA GLY A 56 -3.77 14.25 -10.70
C GLY A 56 -4.54 14.11 -9.38
N ARG A 57 -5.85 14.29 -9.46
CA ARG A 57 -6.80 14.19 -8.34
C ARG A 57 -8.04 13.44 -8.78
N LEU A 58 -8.67 12.74 -7.83
CA LEU A 58 -9.95 12.09 -8.08
C LEU A 58 -11.01 13.12 -8.49
N PRO A 59 -11.80 12.84 -9.54
CA PRO A 59 -12.93 13.67 -9.91
C PRO A 59 -13.97 13.75 -8.80
N GLU A 60 -14.67 14.87 -8.72
CA GLU A 60 -15.81 15.00 -7.79
C GLU A 60 -16.87 13.95 -8.10
N GLY A 61 -17.35 13.27 -7.06
CA GLY A 61 -18.35 12.22 -7.17
C GLY A 61 -17.79 10.81 -7.38
N THR A 62 -16.48 10.65 -7.59
CA THR A 62 -15.83 9.32 -7.56
C THR A 62 -15.48 8.91 -6.14
N THR A 63 -15.42 7.62 -5.89
CA THR A 63 -15.18 7.02 -4.59
C THR A 63 -13.85 6.25 -4.54
N ALA A 64 -13.37 5.91 -3.35
CA ALA A 64 -12.24 5.00 -3.18
C ALA A 64 -12.47 3.64 -3.84
N THR A 65 -13.73 3.19 -3.91
CA THR A 65 -14.10 1.94 -4.60
C THR A 65 -13.88 2.07 -6.11
N ASP A 66 -14.28 3.18 -6.72
CA ASP A 66 -14.05 3.41 -8.16
C ASP A 66 -12.55 3.41 -8.47
N LEU A 67 -11.77 4.09 -7.62
CA LEU A 67 -10.31 4.13 -7.73
C LEU A 67 -9.69 2.73 -7.64
N VAL A 68 -10.03 1.95 -6.62
CA VAL A 68 -9.42 0.63 -6.41
C VAL A 68 -9.80 -0.35 -7.51
N LEU A 69 -11.01 -0.26 -8.06
CA LEU A 69 -11.42 -1.09 -9.20
C LEU A 69 -10.60 -0.76 -10.45
N SER A 70 -10.40 0.53 -10.74
CA SER A 70 -9.60 0.99 -11.88
C SER A 70 -8.12 0.58 -11.75
N ILE A 71 -7.53 0.72 -10.56
CA ILE A 71 -6.16 0.26 -10.28
C ILE A 71 -6.06 -1.27 -10.42
N THR A 72 -7.06 -2.00 -9.91
CA THR A 72 -7.09 -3.46 -10.00
C THR A 72 -7.12 -3.93 -11.45
N GLU A 73 -7.96 -3.33 -12.29
CA GLU A 73 -8.03 -3.63 -13.72
C GLU A 73 -6.68 -3.38 -14.41
N MET A 74 -6.09 -2.21 -14.18
CA MET A 74 -4.78 -1.84 -14.74
C MET A 74 -3.69 -2.83 -14.33
N LEU A 75 -3.53 -3.12 -13.04
CA LEU A 75 -2.47 -3.99 -12.53
C LEU A 75 -2.65 -5.45 -12.99
N ARG A 76 -3.88 -5.92 -13.11
CA ARG A 76 -4.13 -7.25 -13.71
C ARG A 76 -3.75 -7.30 -15.18
N GLY A 77 -4.00 -6.22 -15.93
CA GLY A 77 -3.57 -6.11 -17.32
C GLY A 77 -2.05 -6.17 -17.52
N ILE A 78 -1.30 -5.61 -16.55
CA ILE A 78 0.18 -5.60 -16.56
C ILE A 78 0.75 -6.96 -16.12
N GLY A 79 0.08 -7.65 -15.20
CA GLY A 79 0.53 -8.92 -14.64
C GLY A 79 1.55 -8.73 -13.51
N VAL A 80 1.04 -8.56 -12.29
CA VAL A 80 1.84 -8.31 -11.08
C VAL A 80 1.87 -9.51 -10.12
N VAL A 81 1.57 -10.70 -10.62
CA VAL A 81 1.57 -11.93 -9.80
C VAL A 81 2.96 -12.15 -9.21
N GLU A 82 3.00 -12.45 -7.90
CA GLU A 82 4.22 -12.63 -7.10
C GLU A 82 5.14 -11.41 -7.01
N LYS A 83 4.70 -10.24 -7.50
CA LYS A 83 5.45 -8.99 -7.38
C LYS A 83 4.98 -8.16 -6.20
N PHE A 84 5.82 -7.26 -5.75
CA PHE A 84 5.41 -6.16 -4.87
C PHE A 84 4.98 -4.98 -5.74
N VAL A 85 3.96 -4.27 -5.29
CA VAL A 85 3.54 -3.00 -5.89
C VAL A 85 3.79 -1.90 -4.87
N GLU A 86 4.41 -0.81 -5.29
CA GLU A 86 4.60 0.38 -4.47
C GLU A 86 3.99 1.59 -5.16
N PHE A 87 3.26 2.40 -4.39
CA PHE A 87 2.60 3.59 -4.88
C PHE A 87 3.42 4.83 -4.50
N PHE A 88 3.61 5.73 -5.45
CA PHE A 88 4.36 6.96 -5.27
C PHE A 88 3.83 8.09 -6.16
N GLY A 89 4.43 9.25 -6.11
CA GLY A 89 4.07 10.38 -6.96
C GLY A 89 3.18 11.43 -6.29
N PRO A 90 2.91 12.53 -6.98
CA PRO A 90 2.20 13.68 -6.41
C PRO A 90 0.72 13.43 -6.10
N GLY A 91 0.08 12.44 -6.75
CA GLY A 91 -1.30 12.07 -6.45
C GLY A 91 -1.54 11.58 -5.02
N LEU A 92 -0.47 11.22 -4.30
CA LEU A 92 -0.57 10.81 -2.90
C LEU A 92 -0.88 11.98 -1.94
N ASP A 93 -0.59 13.21 -2.31
CA ASP A 93 -0.76 14.37 -1.42
C ASP A 93 -2.23 14.56 -0.99
N ASP A 94 -3.16 14.26 -1.89
CA ASP A 94 -4.60 14.39 -1.68
C ASP A 94 -5.30 13.04 -1.43
N LEU A 95 -4.56 11.93 -1.37
CA LEU A 95 -5.11 10.60 -1.16
C LEU A 95 -5.05 10.23 0.34
N PRO A 96 -6.18 10.23 1.06
CA PRO A 96 -6.20 9.94 2.49
C PRO A 96 -5.82 8.48 2.75
N LEU A 97 -5.31 8.20 3.94
CA LEU A 97 -4.85 6.87 4.31
C LEU A 97 -5.93 5.79 4.17
N ALA A 98 -7.18 6.11 4.44
CA ALA A 98 -8.30 5.17 4.30
C ALA A 98 -8.43 4.65 2.84
N ASP A 99 -8.23 5.52 1.85
CA ASP A 99 -8.28 5.13 0.45
C ASP A 99 -7.05 4.32 0.05
N ARG A 100 -5.86 4.67 0.56
CA ARG A 100 -4.65 3.86 0.41
C ARG A 100 -4.83 2.46 0.98
N ALA A 101 -5.42 2.36 2.17
CA ALA A 101 -5.73 1.09 2.81
C ALA A 101 -6.68 0.23 1.96
N THR A 102 -7.67 0.84 1.31
CA THR A 102 -8.58 0.16 0.40
C THR A 102 -7.85 -0.41 -0.82
N ILE A 103 -6.92 0.35 -1.40
CA ILE A 103 -6.09 -0.10 -2.52
C ILE A 103 -5.17 -1.26 -2.07
N SER A 104 -4.50 -1.11 -0.94
CA SER A 104 -3.62 -2.14 -0.38
C SER A 104 -4.39 -3.42 -0.05
N ASN A 105 -5.62 -3.29 0.45
CA ASN A 105 -6.49 -4.41 0.80
C ASN A 105 -6.78 -5.33 -0.39
N MET A 106 -6.87 -4.77 -1.59
CA MET A 106 -7.16 -5.51 -2.82
C MET A 106 -5.90 -6.04 -3.54
N SER A 107 -4.74 -6.10 -2.86
CA SER A 107 -3.53 -6.68 -3.46
C SER A 107 -3.73 -8.11 -3.97
N PRO A 108 -4.42 -9.01 -3.26
CA PRO A 108 -4.71 -10.34 -3.78
C PRO A 108 -5.58 -10.30 -5.04
N GLU A 109 -6.52 -9.38 -5.14
CA GLU A 109 -7.42 -9.25 -6.28
C GLU A 109 -6.69 -8.80 -7.54
N TYR A 110 -5.73 -7.89 -7.46
CA TYR A 110 -4.89 -7.58 -8.62
C TYR A 110 -3.70 -8.53 -8.80
N GLY A 111 -3.48 -9.44 -7.86
CA GLY A 111 -2.53 -10.54 -7.96
C GLY A 111 -1.15 -10.27 -7.36
N ALA A 112 -0.92 -9.10 -6.77
CA ALA A 112 0.34 -8.75 -6.12
C ALA A 112 0.45 -9.36 -4.72
N THR A 113 1.68 -9.54 -4.23
CA THR A 113 1.92 -9.95 -2.85
C THR A 113 1.51 -8.86 -1.86
N CYS A 114 1.76 -7.60 -2.19
CA CYS A 114 1.34 -6.44 -1.41
C CYS A 114 1.24 -5.19 -2.30
N GLY A 115 0.58 -4.15 -1.79
CA GLY A 115 0.54 -2.82 -2.39
C GLY A 115 0.92 -1.78 -1.34
N LEU A 116 2.19 -1.39 -1.30
CA LEU A 116 2.78 -0.56 -0.24
C LEU A 116 2.64 0.93 -0.56
N PHE A 117 2.29 1.69 0.46
CA PHE A 117 2.31 3.16 0.44
C PHE A 117 3.40 3.69 1.36
N PRO A 118 4.02 4.82 1.01
CA PRO A 118 5.01 5.45 1.87
C PRO A 118 4.38 6.06 3.13
N VAL A 119 5.21 6.21 4.17
CA VAL A 119 4.86 7.00 5.35
C VAL A 119 5.04 8.48 5.03
N ASP A 120 4.00 9.27 5.26
CA ASP A 120 3.96 10.72 5.05
C ASP A 120 3.04 11.42 6.06
N ASP A 121 2.73 12.70 5.84
CA ASP A 121 1.85 13.48 6.71
C ASP A 121 0.43 12.91 6.84
N GLN A 122 -0.10 12.24 5.80
CA GLN A 122 -1.38 11.54 5.87
C GLN A 122 -1.33 10.37 6.86
N THR A 123 -0.19 9.66 6.91
CA THR A 123 0.04 8.59 7.88
C THR A 123 0.05 9.13 9.31
N LEU A 124 0.78 10.24 9.56
CA LEU A 124 0.85 10.86 10.88
C LEU A 124 -0.53 11.37 11.33
N SER A 125 -1.28 12.00 10.43
CA SER A 125 -2.65 12.45 10.68
C SER A 125 -3.57 11.31 11.09
N TYR A 126 -3.49 10.17 10.38
CA TYR A 126 -4.27 8.98 10.70
C TYR A 126 -3.89 8.39 12.07
N LEU A 127 -2.61 8.31 12.39
CA LEU A 127 -2.13 7.81 13.69
C LEU A 127 -2.70 8.65 14.85
N LYS A 128 -2.70 9.99 14.72
CA LYS A 128 -3.31 10.90 15.70
C LYS A 128 -4.81 10.68 15.81
N THR A 129 -5.51 10.66 14.69
CA THR A 129 -6.98 10.52 14.67
C THR A 129 -7.43 9.18 15.26
N THR A 130 -6.61 8.13 15.13
CA THR A 130 -6.90 6.80 15.66
C THR A 130 -6.37 6.56 17.08
N GLY A 131 -5.91 7.62 17.76
CA GLY A 131 -5.64 7.63 19.21
C GLY A 131 -4.23 7.17 19.60
N ARG A 132 -3.25 7.20 18.71
CA ARG A 132 -1.84 7.03 19.10
C ARG A 132 -1.37 8.25 19.86
N SER A 133 -0.50 8.03 20.85
CA SER A 133 0.05 9.17 21.64
C SER A 133 0.94 10.05 20.79
N ASP A 134 1.09 11.31 21.18
CA ASP A 134 1.96 12.25 20.46
C ASP A 134 3.41 11.74 20.43
N GLU A 135 3.90 11.14 21.53
CA GLU A 135 5.26 10.58 21.58
C GLU A 135 5.45 9.45 20.53
N GLN A 136 4.42 8.64 20.30
CA GLN A 136 4.50 7.58 19.29
C GLN A 136 4.48 8.15 17.88
N VAL A 137 3.67 9.16 17.62
CA VAL A 137 3.62 9.84 16.32
C VAL A 137 4.94 10.54 16.03
N ASP A 138 5.49 11.25 17.00
CA ASP A 138 6.79 11.92 16.90
C ASP A 138 7.92 10.90 16.65
N LEU A 139 7.87 9.74 17.32
CA LEU A 139 8.85 8.66 17.09
C LEU A 139 8.79 8.14 15.65
N VAL A 140 7.58 7.90 15.11
CA VAL A 140 7.39 7.44 13.73
C VAL A 140 7.96 8.46 12.75
N GLU A 141 7.62 9.73 12.90
CA GLU A 141 8.14 10.78 12.04
C GLU A 141 9.67 10.88 12.11
N ALA A 142 10.22 10.97 13.32
CA ALA A 142 11.67 11.09 13.52
C ALA A 142 12.43 9.88 12.93
N TYR A 143 11.92 8.67 13.13
CA TYR A 143 12.53 7.47 12.60
C TYR A 143 12.53 7.44 11.07
N PHE A 144 11.36 7.63 10.45
CA PHE A 144 11.25 7.57 8.99
C PHE A 144 12.04 8.70 8.30
N ARG A 145 12.09 9.90 8.90
CA ARG A 145 12.96 10.99 8.41
C ARG A 145 14.45 10.65 8.53
N ALA A 146 14.87 10.08 9.66
CA ALA A 146 16.27 9.69 9.88
C ALA A 146 16.73 8.57 8.93
N GLN A 147 15.81 7.70 8.52
CA GLN A 147 16.09 6.63 7.54
C GLN A 147 15.97 7.10 6.08
N GLY A 148 15.54 8.33 5.82
CA GLY A 148 15.28 8.82 4.46
C GLY A 148 14.06 8.15 3.80
N MET A 149 13.16 7.60 4.60
CA MET A 149 11.96 6.87 4.14
C MET A 149 10.66 7.67 4.30
N PHE A 150 10.73 8.88 4.88
CA PHE A 150 9.57 9.75 5.00
C PHE A 150 9.33 10.50 3.69
N ARG A 151 8.16 10.30 3.10
CA ARG A 151 7.81 10.96 1.84
C ARG A 151 7.35 12.40 2.08
N THR A 152 7.85 13.31 1.26
CA THR A 152 7.40 14.69 1.13
C THR A 152 7.08 14.98 -0.34
N SER A 153 6.45 16.14 -0.62
CA SER A 153 6.21 16.60 -2.00
C SER A 153 7.51 16.74 -2.83
N ASP A 154 8.63 16.98 -2.16
CA ASP A 154 9.94 17.17 -2.79
C ASP A 154 10.78 15.89 -2.84
N SER A 155 10.24 14.77 -2.36
CA SER A 155 10.95 13.49 -2.41
C SER A 155 11.20 13.07 -3.86
N PRO A 156 12.41 12.61 -4.20
CA PRO A 156 12.69 12.11 -5.54
C PRO A 156 11.89 10.85 -5.81
N ASP A 157 11.54 10.64 -7.09
CA ASP A 157 10.90 9.40 -7.51
C ASP A 157 11.85 8.21 -7.26
N PRO A 158 11.40 7.13 -6.64
CA PRO A 158 12.21 5.93 -6.48
C PRO A 158 12.45 5.20 -7.81
N GLU A 159 13.51 4.38 -7.85
CA GLU A 159 13.79 3.50 -8.98
C GLU A 159 13.20 2.11 -8.73
N TYR A 160 12.41 1.61 -9.68
CA TYR A 160 11.75 0.31 -9.61
C TYR A 160 12.15 -0.59 -10.77
N THR A 161 11.88 -1.89 -10.65
CA THR A 161 12.05 -2.85 -11.75
C THR A 161 11.20 -2.45 -12.97
N THR A 162 9.98 -1.99 -12.71
CA THR A 162 9.05 -1.46 -13.72
C THR A 162 8.28 -0.31 -13.10
N THR A 163 8.07 0.75 -13.87
CA THR A 163 7.24 1.89 -13.46
C THR A 163 6.03 2.04 -14.38
N VAL A 164 4.88 2.31 -13.79
CA VAL A 164 3.61 2.55 -14.48
C VAL A 164 3.05 3.87 -14.00
N GLU A 165 2.43 4.63 -14.88
CA GLU A 165 1.77 5.88 -14.54
C GLU A 165 0.25 5.67 -14.48
N PHE A 166 -0.40 6.29 -13.49
CA PHE A 166 -1.85 6.29 -13.34
C PHE A 166 -2.32 7.70 -12.94
N ASP A 167 -3.14 8.29 -13.79
CA ASP A 167 -3.73 9.61 -13.54
C ASP A 167 -5.08 9.43 -12.83
N LEU A 168 -5.16 9.87 -11.57
CA LEU A 168 -6.37 9.83 -10.76
C LEU A 168 -7.55 10.57 -11.43
N ALA A 169 -7.29 11.57 -12.28
CA ALA A 169 -8.33 12.31 -12.98
C ALA A 169 -9.07 11.47 -14.04
N THR A 170 -8.53 10.32 -14.41
CA THR A 170 -9.17 9.41 -15.39
C THR A 170 -10.14 8.42 -14.74
N VAL A 171 -10.24 8.41 -13.42
CA VAL A 171 -11.14 7.49 -12.70
C VAL A 171 -12.59 7.89 -12.95
N GLU A 172 -13.37 6.93 -13.39
CA GLU A 172 -14.81 7.05 -13.59
C GLU A 172 -15.57 6.17 -12.58
N SER A 173 -16.83 6.49 -12.35
CA SER A 173 -17.70 5.65 -11.51
C SER A 173 -17.76 4.24 -12.07
N SER A 174 -17.40 3.26 -11.26
CA SER A 174 -17.22 1.87 -11.65
C SER A 174 -18.15 0.96 -10.88
N MET A 175 -18.59 -0.13 -11.51
CA MET A 175 -19.39 -1.16 -10.87
C MET A 175 -18.72 -2.52 -11.05
N ALA A 176 -18.59 -3.27 -9.95
CA ALA A 176 -18.13 -4.65 -10.02
C ALA A 176 -19.21 -5.53 -10.68
N GLY A 177 -18.77 -6.41 -11.58
CA GLY A 177 -19.63 -7.45 -12.14
C GLY A 177 -19.94 -8.56 -11.13
N PRO A 178 -20.83 -9.50 -11.48
CA PRO A 178 -21.25 -10.55 -10.55
C PRO A 178 -20.19 -11.64 -10.31
N LYS A 179 -19.09 -11.66 -11.04
CA LYS A 179 -18.05 -12.68 -10.94
C LYS A 179 -16.90 -12.26 -10.06
N ARG A 180 -16.22 -11.20 -10.43
CA ARG A 180 -15.02 -10.68 -9.74
C ARG A 180 -15.01 -9.16 -9.79
N PRO A 181 -14.51 -8.46 -8.75
CA PRO A 181 -14.53 -7.01 -8.71
C PRO A 181 -13.88 -6.35 -9.93
N GLN A 182 -12.78 -6.91 -10.43
CA GLN A 182 -12.05 -6.39 -11.58
C GLN A 182 -12.74 -6.63 -12.94
N ASP A 183 -13.74 -7.46 -13.00
CA ASP A 183 -14.49 -7.74 -14.25
C ASP A 183 -15.52 -6.66 -14.50
#